data_516531bb223a041ed5c1bc93fcf62b01
#
_entry.id   516531bb223a041ed5c1bc93fcf62b01
#
_cell.length_a   1.000
_cell.length_b   1.000
_cell.length_c   1.000
_cell.angle_alpha   90.00
_cell.angle_beta   90.00
_cell.angle_gamma   90.00
#
_symmetry.space_group_name_H-M   'P 1'
#
loop_
_entity.id
_entity.type
_entity.pdbx_description
1 polymer ?
#
loop_
_entity_poly.entity_id
_entity_poly.type
_entity_poly.pdbx_seq_one_letter_code
_entity_poly.pdbx_strand_id
1 'polypeptide(L)'
;QIKLAEDSGFKVPKTEIVKLGEMPHSLQYPIFTKATDSLNEWWKGCASICKNEKELKDFCKKLEVENLIIQEYIDKKDETPIEGISINGGKDILLFGLTRNYRMTEDSFGTFRRIEPFNDKSIEESIRKFIQRINYTGAFEIELIIDKQGNSYFLEANFRIAQQNYGYTAFGANIPYIYAKSILCGKIAKDEICYTKKRPFNIMYEFEDFKLSVLNRKISMRQWIKDLRRTDAFLFYNKKDKVPFYWTIYSKILNGF
;
A
#
# COMPACT_ATOMS: atom_id res chain seq x y z
N GLN A 1 -13.40 -0.44 9.04
CA GLN A 1 -12.27 -1.37 8.90
C GLN A 1 -11.50 -1.52 10.22
N ILE A 2 -11.13 -0.43 10.95
CA ILE A 2 -10.28 -0.45 12.16
C ILE A 2 -10.83 -1.42 13.23
N LYS A 3 -12.11 -1.27 13.64
CA LYS A 3 -12.71 -2.17 14.64
C LYS A 3 -12.67 -3.64 14.19
N LEU A 4 -12.96 -3.91 12.93
CA LEU A 4 -12.92 -5.27 12.39
C LEU A 4 -11.48 -5.83 12.38
N ALA A 5 -10.49 -4.99 12.09
CA ALA A 5 -9.08 -5.37 12.12
C ALA A 5 -8.64 -5.73 13.56
N GLU A 6 -9.00 -4.88 14.53
CA GLU A 6 -8.75 -5.14 15.95
C GLU A 6 -9.39 -6.46 16.41
N ASP A 7 -10.68 -6.67 16.11
CA ASP A 7 -11.42 -7.90 16.42
C ASP A 7 -10.84 -9.14 15.71
N SER A 8 -10.06 -8.94 14.65
CA SER A 8 -9.38 -10.02 13.91
C SER A 8 -7.96 -10.28 14.42
N GLY A 9 -7.48 -9.49 15.38
CA GLY A 9 -6.18 -9.68 16.04
C GLY A 9 -5.05 -8.78 15.51
N PHE A 10 -5.36 -7.80 14.64
CA PHE A 10 -4.37 -6.79 14.30
C PHE A 10 -4.19 -5.77 15.43
N LYS A 11 -2.97 -5.30 15.60
CA LYS A 11 -2.72 -4.07 16.33
C LYS A 11 -3.20 -2.90 15.46
N VAL A 12 -4.00 -2.02 16.04
CA VAL A 12 -4.56 -0.86 15.34
C VAL A 12 -4.15 0.44 16.05
N PRO A 13 -3.99 1.57 15.33
CA PRO A 13 -3.83 2.87 15.98
C PRO A 13 -5.08 3.20 16.81
N LYS A 14 -4.90 3.78 18.01
CA LYS A 14 -6.04 4.31 18.78
C LYS A 14 -6.79 5.31 17.91
N THR A 15 -8.10 5.17 17.82
CA THR A 15 -8.93 5.90 16.86
C THR A 15 -10.16 6.46 17.53
N GLU A 16 -10.45 7.73 17.28
CA GLU A 16 -11.69 8.41 17.66
C GLU A 16 -12.36 8.95 16.40
N ILE A 17 -13.70 8.94 16.40
CA ILE A 17 -14.50 9.63 15.39
C ILE A 17 -15.15 10.79 16.11
N VAL A 18 -14.88 12.01 15.65
CA VAL A 18 -15.40 13.24 16.24
C VAL A 18 -16.13 14.07 15.18
N LYS A 19 -17.06 14.93 15.61
CA LYS A 19 -17.64 15.93 14.70
C LYS A 19 -16.59 16.95 14.29
N LEU A 20 -16.74 17.53 13.11
CA LEU A 20 -15.84 18.58 12.64
C LEU A 20 -15.77 19.74 13.65
N GLY A 21 -14.55 20.06 14.08
CA GLY A 21 -14.29 21.11 15.07
C GLY A 21 -14.22 20.62 16.51
N GLU A 22 -14.64 19.40 16.82
CA GLU A 22 -14.44 18.80 18.15
C GLU A 22 -13.00 18.31 18.32
N MET A 23 -12.52 18.34 19.57
CA MET A 23 -11.19 17.88 19.93
C MET A 23 -11.22 16.40 20.35
N PRO A 24 -10.13 15.64 20.14
CA PRO A 24 -10.04 14.26 20.63
C PRO A 24 -10.10 14.24 22.17
N HIS A 25 -10.70 13.20 22.72
CA HIS A 25 -10.90 13.07 24.18
C HIS A 25 -9.74 12.35 24.87
N SER A 26 -9.12 11.36 24.22
CA SER A 26 -8.12 10.47 24.82
C SER A 26 -6.79 10.42 24.08
N LEU A 27 -6.70 11.00 22.88
CA LEU A 27 -5.49 10.99 22.05
C LEU A 27 -4.56 12.14 22.41
N GLN A 28 -3.26 11.84 22.42
CA GLN A 28 -2.21 12.85 22.63
C GLN A 28 -1.57 13.24 21.30
N TYR A 29 -1.20 14.52 21.19
CA TYR A 29 -0.48 15.02 20.01
C TYR A 29 0.97 14.48 19.96
N PRO A 30 1.54 14.24 18.78
CA PRO A 30 0.91 14.46 17.47
C PRO A 30 -0.18 13.42 17.16
N ILE A 31 -1.18 13.83 16.38
CA ILE A 31 -2.27 12.98 15.89
C ILE A 31 -2.29 12.97 14.36
N PHE A 32 -2.81 11.89 13.78
CA PHE A 32 -3.18 11.83 12.38
C PHE A 32 -4.69 12.00 12.25
N THR A 33 -5.14 12.83 11.32
CA THR A 33 -6.56 13.05 11.08
C THR A 33 -6.90 12.92 9.60
N LYS A 34 -8.07 12.36 9.31
CA LYS A 34 -8.62 12.23 7.95
C LYS A 34 -10.14 12.31 7.96
N ALA A 35 -10.73 12.70 6.81
CA ALA A 35 -12.17 12.67 6.62
C ALA A 35 -12.72 11.24 6.72
N THR A 36 -13.96 11.10 7.20
CA THR A 36 -14.66 9.80 7.27
C THR A 36 -15.13 9.32 5.90
N ASP A 37 -15.42 10.24 4.98
CA ASP A 37 -15.93 9.94 3.65
C ASP A 37 -14.82 9.96 2.61
N SER A 38 -14.51 8.80 2.06
CA SER A 38 -13.51 8.60 1.01
C SER A 38 -14.08 8.61 -0.40
N LEU A 39 -15.40 8.80 -0.57
CA LEU A 39 -16.06 8.75 -1.88
C LEU A 39 -15.93 10.07 -2.65
N ASN A 40 -15.61 11.17 -1.98
CA ASN A 40 -15.37 12.45 -2.62
C ASN A 40 -13.93 12.55 -3.15
N GLU A 41 -13.76 13.03 -4.37
CA GLU A 41 -12.46 13.23 -5.06
C GLU A 41 -11.46 14.11 -4.26
N TRP A 42 -11.92 14.81 -3.26
CA TRP A 42 -11.19 15.72 -2.37
C TRP A 42 -10.43 15.04 -1.23
N TRP A 43 -10.52 13.72 -1.07
CA TRP A 43 -9.91 12.98 0.05
C TRP A 43 -8.40 13.22 0.22
N LYS A 44 -7.65 13.50 -0.87
CA LYS A 44 -6.21 13.78 -0.83
C LYS A 44 -5.84 15.05 -0.06
N GLY A 45 -6.77 16.01 0.08
CA GLY A 45 -6.61 17.20 0.89
C GLY A 45 -7.18 17.08 2.32
N CYS A 46 -7.85 15.97 2.63
CA CYS A 46 -8.58 15.76 3.88
C CYS A 46 -7.82 14.87 4.89
N ALA A 47 -6.49 14.79 4.80
CA ALA A 47 -5.64 14.11 5.77
C ALA A 47 -4.49 15.01 6.20
N SER A 48 -4.17 15.01 7.49
CA SER A 48 -3.08 15.82 8.06
C SER A 48 -2.50 15.21 9.33
N ILE A 49 -1.23 15.51 9.59
CA ILE A 49 -0.61 15.27 10.89
C ILE A 49 -0.67 16.60 11.64
N CYS A 50 -1.37 16.62 12.77
CA CYS A 50 -1.49 17.78 13.64
C CYS A 50 -0.62 17.59 14.89
N LYS A 51 0.30 18.52 15.13
CA LYS A 51 1.24 18.46 16.26
C LYS A 51 0.67 19.05 17.54
N ASN A 52 -0.42 19.80 17.43
CA ASN A 52 -1.08 20.48 18.53
C ASN A 52 -2.53 20.85 18.16
N GLU A 53 -3.29 21.28 19.15
CA GLU A 53 -4.71 21.66 19.00
C GLU A 53 -4.91 22.80 17.98
N LYS A 54 -3.98 23.76 17.91
CA LYS A 54 -4.08 24.87 16.95
C LYS A 54 -4.03 24.37 15.52
N GLU A 55 -3.08 23.47 15.21
CA GLU A 55 -2.96 22.88 13.88
C GLU A 55 -4.21 22.07 13.50
N LEU A 56 -4.81 21.33 14.44
CA LEU A 56 -6.07 20.63 14.22
C LEU A 56 -7.21 21.62 13.93
N LYS A 57 -7.37 22.69 14.71
CA LYS A 57 -8.38 23.72 14.46
C LYS A 57 -8.22 24.39 13.11
N ASP A 58 -6.98 24.71 12.72
CA ASP A 58 -6.69 25.35 11.43
C ASP A 58 -6.88 24.37 10.25
N PHE A 59 -6.71 23.10 10.47
CA PHE A 59 -7.03 22.05 9.49
C PHE A 59 -8.55 21.91 9.34
N CYS A 60 -9.31 21.83 10.42
CA CYS A 60 -10.78 21.74 10.40
C CYS A 60 -11.46 22.88 9.62
N LYS A 61 -10.91 24.09 9.70
CA LYS A 61 -11.45 25.27 8.96
C LYS A 61 -11.42 25.12 7.43
N LYS A 62 -10.60 24.19 6.93
CA LYS A 62 -10.41 23.95 5.48
C LYS A 62 -11.29 22.83 4.95
N LEU A 63 -12.05 22.18 5.82
CA LEU A 63 -12.81 20.98 5.49
C LEU A 63 -14.32 21.27 5.50
N GLU A 64 -15.02 20.59 4.60
CA GLU A 64 -16.48 20.58 4.50
C GLU A 64 -16.99 19.16 4.69
N VAL A 65 -16.77 18.58 5.88
CA VAL A 65 -17.18 17.21 6.23
C VAL A 65 -17.90 17.23 7.57
N GLU A 66 -18.75 16.26 7.83
CA GLU A 66 -19.48 16.19 9.11
C GLU A 66 -18.61 15.63 10.23
N ASN A 67 -17.84 14.60 9.93
CA ASN A 67 -17.04 13.86 10.91
C ASN A 67 -15.60 13.67 10.44
N LEU A 68 -14.70 13.60 11.42
CA LEU A 68 -13.29 13.29 11.24
C LEU A 68 -12.92 11.98 11.95
N ILE A 69 -12.05 11.22 11.35
CA ILE A 69 -11.29 10.16 12.00
C ILE A 69 -10.04 10.82 12.55
N ILE A 70 -9.82 10.72 13.86
CA ILE A 70 -8.58 11.14 14.52
C ILE A 70 -7.91 9.88 15.07
N GLN A 71 -6.63 9.73 14.78
CA GLN A 71 -5.84 8.55 15.16
C GLN A 71 -4.56 8.97 15.88
N GLU A 72 -4.07 8.13 16.78
CA GLU A 72 -2.71 8.30 17.29
C GLU A 72 -1.72 8.29 16.12
N TYR A 73 -0.75 9.18 16.17
CA TYR A 73 0.29 9.23 15.15
C TYR A 73 1.30 8.13 15.38
N ILE A 74 1.44 7.24 14.40
CA ILE A 74 2.49 6.21 14.40
C ILE A 74 3.71 6.76 13.65
N ASP A 75 4.84 6.91 14.36
CA ASP A 75 6.11 7.31 13.73
C ASP A 75 6.65 6.15 12.88
N LYS A 76 6.20 6.14 11.64
CA LYS A 76 6.42 5.04 10.71
C LYS A 76 7.88 4.97 10.22
N LYS A 77 8.38 3.74 10.15
CA LYS A 77 9.61 3.39 9.44
C LYS A 77 9.33 2.94 8.01
N ASP A 78 8.22 2.22 7.81
CA ASP A 78 7.84 1.66 6.51
C ASP A 78 6.32 1.47 6.43
N GLU A 79 5.80 1.41 5.22
CA GLU A 79 4.47 0.91 4.90
C GLU A 79 4.62 -0.34 4.07
N THR A 80 3.96 -1.42 4.52
CA THR A 80 4.19 -2.75 3.98
C THR A 80 2.86 -3.34 3.51
N PRO A 81 2.54 -3.27 2.21
CA PRO A 81 1.40 -3.96 1.64
C PRO A 81 1.66 -5.46 1.50
N ILE A 82 0.63 -6.26 1.80
CA ILE A 82 0.59 -7.71 1.65
C ILE A 82 -0.49 -8.05 0.65
N GLU A 83 -0.10 -8.68 -0.47
CA GLU A 83 -1.01 -9.05 -1.55
C GLU A 83 -1.59 -10.45 -1.33
N GLY A 84 -2.89 -10.59 -1.58
CA GLY A 84 -3.56 -11.88 -1.48
C GLY A 84 -4.76 -12.03 -2.40
N ILE A 85 -5.25 -13.26 -2.49
CA ILE A 85 -6.55 -13.60 -3.06
C ILE A 85 -7.33 -14.46 -2.08
N SER A 86 -8.64 -14.37 -2.16
CA SER A 86 -9.58 -15.18 -1.40
C SER A 86 -10.66 -15.73 -2.32
N ILE A 87 -11.09 -16.97 -2.08
CA ILE A 87 -12.24 -17.60 -2.71
C ILE A 87 -13.12 -18.26 -1.65
N ASN A 88 -14.30 -18.72 -2.05
CA ASN A 88 -15.24 -19.41 -1.18
C ASN A 88 -15.60 -18.63 0.09
N GLY A 89 -15.77 -17.29 -0.05
CA GLY A 89 -16.12 -16.43 1.08
C GLY A 89 -15.05 -16.37 2.18
N GLY A 90 -13.79 -16.34 1.81
CA GLY A 90 -12.67 -16.25 2.77
C GLY A 90 -12.21 -17.58 3.34
N LYS A 91 -12.78 -18.71 2.93
CA LYS A 91 -12.35 -20.04 3.42
C LYS A 91 -10.97 -20.41 2.88
N ASP A 92 -10.72 -20.09 1.63
CA ASP A 92 -9.45 -20.36 0.96
C ASP A 92 -8.74 -19.06 0.64
N ILE A 93 -7.57 -18.86 1.22
CA ILE A 93 -6.77 -17.64 1.10
C ILE A 93 -5.34 -18.01 0.70
N LEU A 94 -4.81 -17.27 -0.27
CA LEU A 94 -3.41 -17.30 -0.67
C LEU A 94 -2.79 -15.91 -0.53
N LEU A 95 -1.69 -15.80 0.19
CA LEU A 95 -0.84 -14.61 0.27
C LEU A 95 0.35 -14.80 -0.66
N PHE A 96 0.64 -13.81 -1.50
CA PHE A 96 1.73 -13.87 -2.48
C PHE A 96 3.06 -13.38 -1.94
N GLY A 97 3.03 -12.44 -1.01
CA GLY A 97 4.19 -11.83 -0.41
C GLY A 97 3.89 -10.47 0.18
N LEU A 98 4.92 -9.83 0.66
CA LEU A 98 4.88 -8.44 1.11
C LEU A 98 5.81 -7.57 0.28
N THR A 99 5.48 -6.28 0.21
CA THR A 99 6.31 -5.30 -0.49
C THR A 99 6.92 -4.34 0.54
N ARG A 100 8.24 -4.10 0.45
CA ARG A 100 8.96 -3.09 1.24
C ARG A 100 9.51 -1.99 0.37
N ASN A 101 9.53 -0.78 0.90
CA ASN A 101 9.99 0.38 0.16
C ASN A 101 11.49 0.63 0.41
N TYR A 102 12.25 0.76 -0.68
CA TYR A 102 13.57 1.40 -0.65
C TYR A 102 13.44 2.92 -0.72
N ARG A 103 12.47 3.40 -1.51
CA ARG A 103 12.14 4.82 -1.67
C ARG A 103 10.63 4.99 -1.85
N MET A 104 10.11 6.08 -1.30
CA MET A 104 8.70 6.46 -1.42
C MET A 104 8.56 7.97 -1.55
N THR A 105 7.42 8.40 -2.03
CA THR A 105 6.99 9.81 -2.02
C THR A 105 6.64 10.25 -0.61
N GLU A 106 6.41 11.54 -0.43
CA GLU A 106 5.85 12.09 0.82
C GLU A 106 4.45 11.54 1.11
N ASP A 107 3.68 11.27 0.04
CA ASP A 107 2.35 10.64 0.12
C ASP A 107 2.40 9.11 0.25
N SER A 108 3.55 8.56 0.68
CA SER A 108 3.75 7.12 0.93
C SER A 108 3.69 6.22 -0.30
N PHE A 109 3.69 6.77 -1.51
CA PHE A 109 3.77 5.97 -2.72
C PHE A 109 5.20 5.45 -2.94
N GLY A 110 5.37 4.13 -2.92
CA GLY A 110 6.69 3.52 -3.14
C GLY A 110 7.11 3.57 -4.60
N THR A 111 8.24 4.19 -4.87
CA THR A 111 8.80 4.35 -6.23
C THR A 111 9.84 3.30 -6.55
N PHE A 112 10.59 2.84 -5.55
CA PHE A 112 11.51 1.71 -5.67
C PHE A 112 11.27 0.75 -4.51
N ARG A 113 10.87 -0.48 -4.83
CA ARG A 113 10.37 -1.47 -3.87
C ARG A 113 11.04 -2.82 -4.06
N ARG A 114 10.93 -3.67 -3.05
CA ARG A 114 11.25 -5.10 -3.15
C ARG A 114 10.05 -5.94 -2.71
N ILE A 115 9.79 -7.01 -3.43
CA ILE A 115 8.84 -8.06 -3.05
C ILE A 115 9.60 -9.13 -2.29
N GLU A 116 9.09 -9.52 -1.14
CA GLU A 116 9.65 -10.56 -0.26
C GLU A 116 8.59 -11.62 0.05
N PRO A 117 9.00 -12.87 0.32
CA PRO A 117 8.09 -13.87 0.89
C PRO A 117 7.51 -13.37 2.20
N PHE A 118 6.23 -13.63 2.40
CA PHE A 118 5.55 -13.32 3.66
C PHE A 118 5.63 -14.53 4.60
N ASN A 119 6.14 -14.34 5.83
CA ASN A 119 6.40 -15.43 6.78
C ASN A 119 5.91 -15.13 8.21
N ASP A 120 5.14 -14.06 8.43
CA ASP A 120 4.59 -13.74 9.76
C ASP A 120 3.27 -14.48 9.97
N LYS A 121 3.31 -15.56 10.76
CA LYS A 121 2.12 -16.40 11.04
C LYS A 121 1.04 -15.66 11.83
N SER A 122 1.40 -14.73 12.72
CA SER A 122 0.44 -13.99 13.53
C SER A 122 -0.37 -13.03 12.65
N ILE A 123 0.32 -12.29 11.78
CA ILE A 123 -0.34 -11.39 10.82
C ILE A 123 -1.13 -12.21 9.80
N GLU A 124 -0.62 -13.36 9.33
CA GLU A 124 -1.37 -14.25 8.43
C GLU A 124 -2.69 -14.70 9.04
N GLU A 125 -2.68 -15.10 10.32
CA GLU A 125 -3.90 -15.50 11.03
C GLU A 125 -4.89 -14.35 11.16
N SER A 126 -4.40 -13.14 11.46
CA SER A 126 -5.24 -11.93 11.52
C SER A 126 -5.86 -11.60 10.16
N ILE A 127 -5.08 -11.71 9.06
CA ILE A 127 -5.59 -11.53 7.69
C ILE A 127 -6.69 -12.55 7.40
N ARG A 128 -6.47 -13.82 7.71
CA ARG A 128 -7.46 -14.89 7.49
C ARG A 128 -8.76 -14.62 8.24
N LYS A 129 -8.69 -14.29 9.53
CA LYS A 129 -9.87 -13.93 10.35
C LYS A 129 -10.60 -12.72 9.78
N PHE A 130 -9.86 -11.67 9.38
CA PHE A 130 -10.42 -10.44 8.81
C PHE A 130 -11.20 -10.73 7.52
N ILE A 131 -10.60 -11.43 6.57
CA ILE A 131 -11.21 -11.77 5.27
C ILE A 131 -12.40 -12.72 5.44
N GLN A 132 -12.32 -13.70 6.33
CA GLN A 132 -13.42 -14.62 6.63
C GLN A 132 -14.62 -13.91 7.24
N ARG A 133 -14.41 -12.98 8.18
CA ARG A 133 -15.50 -12.23 8.83
C ARG A 133 -16.34 -11.41 7.87
N ILE A 134 -15.75 -10.92 6.79
CA ILE A 134 -16.48 -10.18 5.75
C ILE A 134 -16.95 -11.06 4.60
N ASN A 135 -16.75 -12.38 4.69
CA ASN A 135 -17.13 -13.34 3.66
C ASN A 135 -16.63 -12.94 2.25
N TYR A 136 -15.38 -12.45 2.17
CA TYR A 136 -14.86 -11.85 0.94
C TYR A 136 -14.31 -12.87 -0.04
N THR A 137 -14.67 -12.70 -1.31
CA THR A 137 -14.08 -13.42 -2.45
C THR A 137 -13.55 -12.40 -3.44
N GLY A 138 -12.24 -12.39 -3.67
CA GLY A 138 -11.58 -11.41 -4.54
C GLY A 138 -10.09 -11.28 -4.26
N ALA A 139 -9.44 -10.45 -5.06
CA ALA A 139 -8.08 -10.00 -4.77
C ALA A 139 -8.12 -8.89 -3.71
N PHE A 140 -7.14 -8.89 -2.83
CA PHE A 140 -7.03 -7.89 -1.77
C PHE A 140 -5.58 -7.52 -1.48
N GLU A 141 -5.42 -6.37 -0.85
CA GLU A 141 -4.17 -5.87 -0.29
C GLU A 141 -4.43 -5.44 1.14
N ILE A 142 -3.63 -5.93 2.09
CA ILE A 142 -3.63 -5.44 3.47
C ILE A 142 -2.40 -4.59 3.66
N GLU A 143 -2.60 -3.32 4.01
CA GLU A 143 -1.51 -2.39 4.28
C GLU A 143 -1.24 -2.27 5.77
N LEU A 144 0.04 -2.38 6.13
CA LEU A 144 0.52 -2.26 7.51
C LEU A 144 1.50 -1.10 7.62
N ILE A 145 1.40 -0.35 8.70
CA ILE A 145 2.46 0.57 9.14
C ILE A 145 3.43 -0.21 10.03
N ILE A 146 4.72 -0.10 9.74
CA ILE A 146 5.78 -0.59 10.62
C ILE A 146 6.40 0.61 11.34
N ASP A 147 6.33 0.63 12.67
CA ASP A 147 6.96 1.69 13.47
C ASP A 147 8.48 1.51 13.57
N LYS A 148 9.17 2.47 14.19
CA LYS A 148 10.62 2.42 14.38
C LYS A 148 11.09 1.30 15.30
N GLN A 149 10.20 0.77 16.13
CA GLN A 149 10.44 -0.36 17.03
C GLN A 149 10.18 -1.72 16.35
N GLY A 150 9.61 -1.71 15.13
CA GLY A 150 9.30 -2.92 14.37
C GLY A 150 7.89 -3.48 14.63
N ASN A 151 7.03 -2.76 15.38
CA ASN A 151 5.64 -3.17 15.54
C ASN A 151 4.85 -2.90 14.25
N SER A 152 3.93 -3.81 13.94
CA SER A 152 3.04 -3.71 12.79
C SER A 152 1.65 -3.24 13.23
N TYR A 153 1.12 -2.21 12.58
CA TYR A 153 -0.22 -1.69 12.80
C TYR A 153 -1.02 -1.78 11.50
N PHE A 154 -2.27 -2.22 11.60
CA PHE A 154 -3.18 -2.20 10.46
C PHE A 154 -3.44 -0.76 10.01
N LEU A 155 -3.25 -0.50 8.71
CA LEU A 155 -3.55 0.79 8.09
C LEU A 155 -4.90 0.72 7.37
N GLU A 156 -5.00 -0.15 6.36
CA GLU A 156 -6.22 -0.34 5.59
C GLU A 156 -6.24 -1.67 4.85
N ALA A 157 -7.44 -2.04 4.39
CA ALA A 157 -7.65 -3.15 3.47
C ALA A 157 -8.24 -2.62 2.16
N ASN A 158 -7.57 -2.91 1.07
CA ASN A 158 -7.96 -2.57 -0.29
C ASN A 158 -8.49 -3.83 -1.00
N PHE A 159 -9.76 -3.81 -1.39
CA PHE A 159 -10.43 -4.95 -2.03
C PHE A 159 -10.35 -4.85 -3.56
N ARG A 160 -9.13 -4.81 -4.04
CA ARG A 160 -8.78 -4.71 -5.47
C ARG A 160 -7.39 -5.27 -5.72
N ILE A 161 -7.08 -5.47 -6.99
CA ILE A 161 -5.71 -5.72 -7.43
C ILE A 161 -4.89 -4.44 -7.23
N ALA A 162 -3.76 -4.56 -6.56
CA ALA A 162 -2.90 -3.44 -6.26
C ALA A 162 -2.04 -3.01 -7.44
N GLN A 163 -1.51 -1.80 -7.37
CA GLN A 163 -0.71 -1.21 -8.46
C GLN A 163 0.59 -1.97 -8.73
N GLN A 164 1.20 -2.56 -7.70
CA GLN A 164 2.42 -3.37 -7.82
C GLN A 164 2.20 -4.77 -8.43
N ASN A 165 0.97 -5.12 -8.83
CA ASN A 165 0.62 -6.43 -9.36
C ASN A 165 1.49 -6.87 -10.54
N TYR A 166 1.90 -5.94 -11.43
CA TYR A 166 2.82 -6.27 -12.51
C TYR A 166 4.17 -6.80 -11.99
N GLY A 167 4.66 -6.29 -10.87
CA GLY A 167 5.85 -6.81 -10.20
C GLY A 167 5.68 -8.28 -9.79
N TYR A 168 4.54 -8.64 -9.21
CA TYR A 168 4.23 -10.04 -8.89
C TYR A 168 4.13 -10.91 -10.14
N THR A 169 3.51 -10.41 -11.22
CA THR A 169 3.43 -11.12 -12.50
C THR A 169 4.84 -11.38 -13.06
N ALA A 170 5.72 -10.39 -13.06
CA ALA A 170 7.11 -10.52 -13.50
C ALA A 170 7.94 -11.44 -12.58
N PHE A 171 7.59 -11.49 -11.29
CA PHE A 171 8.21 -12.39 -10.31
C PHE A 171 7.78 -13.86 -10.49
N GLY A 172 6.63 -14.12 -11.14
CA GLY A 172 6.13 -15.47 -11.42
C GLY A 172 4.80 -15.79 -10.74
N ALA A 173 4.08 -14.79 -10.29
CA ALA A 173 2.74 -14.90 -9.70
C ALA A 173 1.77 -13.94 -10.38
N ASN A 174 1.19 -14.35 -11.51
CA ASN A 174 0.14 -13.56 -12.18
C ASN A 174 -1.16 -13.61 -11.36
N ILE A 175 -1.32 -12.69 -10.42
CA ILE A 175 -2.43 -12.66 -9.46
C ILE A 175 -3.81 -12.69 -10.15
N PRO A 176 -4.11 -11.86 -11.18
CA PRO A 176 -5.39 -11.91 -11.89
C PRO A 176 -5.68 -13.29 -12.50
N TYR A 177 -4.68 -13.89 -13.13
CA TYR A 177 -4.83 -15.21 -13.74
C TYR A 177 -5.03 -16.30 -12.70
N ILE A 178 -4.23 -16.30 -11.63
CA ILE A 178 -4.33 -17.27 -10.53
C ILE A 178 -5.70 -17.15 -9.86
N TYR A 179 -6.20 -15.93 -9.64
CA TYR A 179 -7.54 -15.69 -9.08
C TYR A 179 -8.63 -16.27 -9.99
N ALA A 180 -8.63 -15.91 -11.29
CA ALA A 180 -9.62 -16.39 -12.24
C ALA A 180 -9.65 -17.93 -12.33
N LYS A 181 -8.45 -18.54 -12.41
CA LYS A 181 -8.31 -20.00 -12.43
C LYS A 181 -8.80 -20.63 -11.12
N SER A 182 -8.52 -20.01 -9.98
CA SER A 182 -8.98 -20.50 -8.67
C SER A 182 -10.50 -20.51 -8.57
N ILE A 183 -11.18 -19.47 -9.06
CA ILE A 183 -12.65 -19.41 -9.12
C ILE A 183 -13.19 -20.53 -10.00
N LEU A 184 -12.64 -20.71 -11.20
CA LEU A 184 -13.10 -21.75 -12.14
C LEU A 184 -12.90 -23.17 -11.58
N CYS A 185 -11.82 -23.40 -10.83
CA CYS A 185 -11.49 -24.71 -10.27
C CYS A 185 -12.11 -24.94 -8.87
N GLY A 186 -12.71 -23.93 -8.24
CA GLY A 186 -13.24 -23.99 -6.86
C GLY A 186 -12.19 -24.19 -5.76
N LYS A 187 -10.90 -24.06 -6.10
CA LYS A 187 -9.74 -24.18 -5.18
C LYS A 187 -8.60 -23.28 -5.62
N ILE A 188 -7.74 -22.89 -4.68
CA ILE A 188 -6.57 -22.05 -4.99
C ILE A 188 -5.63 -22.75 -5.97
N ALA A 189 -5.38 -22.11 -7.10
CA ALA A 189 -4.49 -22.59 -8.17
C ALA A 189 -3.02 -22.30 -7.84
N LYS A 190 -2.49 -22.90 -6.76
CA LYS A 190 -1.11 -22.68 -6.29
C LYS A 190 -0.06 -23.14 -7.30
N ASP A 191 -0.37 -24.14 -8.11
CA ASP A 191 0.55 -24.73 -9.10
C ASP A 191 0.89 -23.75 -10.23
N GLU A 192 0.13 -22.67 -10.38
CA GLU A 192 0.39 -21.59 -11.33
C GLU A 192 1.46 -20.59 -10.86
N ILE A 193 1.94 -20.73 -9.63
CA ILE A 193 2.99 -19.86 -9.08
C ILE A 193 4.35 -20.48 -9.42
N CYS A 194 5.14 -19.74 -10.19
CA CYS A 194 6.49 -20.13 -10.54
C CYS A 194 7.46 -18.97 -10.31
N TYR A 195 7.82 -18.75 -9.06
CA TYR A 195 8.72 -17.65 -8.72
C TYR A 195 10.06 -17.76 -9.43
N THR A 196 10.43 -16.71 -10.15
CA THR A 196 11.62 -16.67 -11.00
C THR A 196 12.92 -16.58 -10.22
N LYS A 197 12.86 -16.17 -8.93
CA LYS A 197 14.04 -15.98 -8.08
C LYS A 197 13.73 -16.33 -6.62
N LYS A 198 14.74 -16.90 -5.94
CA LYS A 198 14.68 -17.17 -4.48
C LYS A 198 15.00 -15.95 -3.60
N ARG A 199 15.57 -14.89 -4.15
CA ARG A 199 15.93 -13.65 -3.47
C ARG A 199 14.79 -12.62 -3.58
N PRO A 200 14.78 -11.56 -2.76
CA PRO A 200 13.86 -10.45 -2.93
C PRO A 200 13.87 -9.92 -4.34
N PHE A 201 12.69 -9.65 -4.91
CA PHE A 201 12.50 -9.21 -6.29
C PHE A 201 12.28 -7.69 -6.30
N ASN A 202 13.12 -6.95 -7.03
CA ASN A 202 13.08 -5.49 -7.03
C ASN A 202 12.24 -4.96 -8.18
N ILE A 203 11.33 -4.04 -7.87
CA ILE A 203 10.47 -3.35 -8.84
C ILE A 203 10.68 -1.84 -8.74
N MET A 204 10.61 -1.14 -9.86
CA MET A 204 10.79 0.31 -9.91
C MET A 204 9.74 0.97 -10.80
N TYR A 205 9.21 2.08 -10.32
CA TYR A 205 8.41 3.04 -11.09
C TYR A 205 9.37 4.08 -11.65
N GLU A 206 10.04 3.73 -12.72
CA GLU A 206 11.29 4.36 -13.17
C GLU A 206 11.19 5.86 -13.38
N PHE A 207 10.09 6.37 -13.94
CA PHE A 207 9.92 7.82 -14.17
C PHE A 207 9.68 8.58 -12.86
N GLU A 208 8.81 8.06 -12.02
CA GLU A 208 8.49 8.68 -10.73
C GLU A 208 9.71 8.61 -9.80
N ASP A 209 10.42 7.48 -9.79
CA ASP A 209 11.62 7.33 -9.00
C ASP A 209 12.74 8.27 -9.46
N PHE A 210 12.92 8.44 -10.78
CA PHE A 210 13.86 9.41 -11.33
C PHE A 210 13.53 10.84 -10.89
N LYS A 211 12.27 11.26 -11.08
CA LYS A 211 11.80 12.60 -10.70
C LYS A 211 12.02 12.87 -9.22
N LEU A 212 11.54 11.98 -8.37
CA LEU A 212 11.54 12.17 -6.92
C LEU A 212 12.90 11.98 -6.27
N SER A 213 13.79 11.24 -6.89
CA SER A 213 15.08 10.90 -6.30
C SER A 213 16.22 11.70 -6.94
N VAL A 214 16.30 11.73 -8.28
CA VAL A 214 17.41 12.37 -8.99
C VAL A 214 17.15 13.85 -9.20
N LEU A 215 16.01 14.24 -9.77
CA LEU A 215 15.70 15.65 -10.04
C LEU A 215 15.58 16.45 -8.74
N ASN A 216 15.03 15.84 -7.68
CA ASN A 216 14.99 16.46 -6.34
C ASN A 216 16.30 16.31 -5.55
N ARG A 217 17.38 15.84 -6.20
CA ARG A 217 18.73 15.74 -5.61
C ARG A 217 18.82 14.91 -4.33
N LYS A 218 17.87 13.97 -4.11
CA LYS A 218 17.89 13.05 -2.95
C LYS A 218 18.97 11.97 -3.09
N ILE A 219 19.26 11.55 -4.34
CA ILE A 219 20.36 10.63 -4.65
C ILE A 219 21.11 11.11 -5.90
N SER A 220 22.36 10.65 -6.08
CA SER A 220 23.14 10.94 -7.29
C SER A 220 22.64 10.11 -8.48
N MET A 221 22.84 10.60 -9.69
CA MET A 221 22.61 9.87 -10.93
C MET A 221 23.36 8.51 -10.94
N ARG A 222 24.61 8.49 -10.43
CA ARG A 222 25.41 7.27 -10.31
C ARG A 222 24.73 6.22 -9.43
N GLN A 223 24.15 6.64 -8.30
CA GLN A 223 23.42 5.75 -7.41
C GLN A 223 22.16 5.23 -8.09
N TRP A 224 21.42 6.10 -8.77
CA TRP A 224 20.20 5.73 -9.49
C TRP A 224 20.47 4.69 -10.59
N ILE A 225 21.53 4.88 -11.39
CA ILE A 225 21.96 3.90 -12.41
C ILE A 225 22.31 2.54 -11.77
N LYS A 226 22.95 2.56 -10.57
CA LYS A 226 23.21 1.32 -9.82
C LYS A 226 21.92 0.63 -9.41
N ASP A 227 20.91 1.40 -9.00
CA ASP A 227 19.60 0.89 -8.62
C ASP A 227 18.82 0.34 -9.81
N LEU A 228 18.88 0.99 -10.99
CA LEU A 228 18.33 0.45 -12.24
C LEU A 228 18.88 -0.95 -12.57
N ARG A 229 20.21 -1.12 -12.41
CA ARG A 229 20.87 -2.41 -12.72
C ARG A 229 20.46 -3.55 -11.79
N ARG A 230 19.99 -3.26 -10.58
CA ARG A 230 19.50 -4.25 -9.62
C ARG A 230 17.98 -4.43 -9.66
N THR A 231 17.29 -3.64 -10.49
CA THR A 231 15.83 -3.72 -10.68
C THR A 231 15.52 -4.92 -11.59
N ASP A 232 14.57 -5.72 -11.15
CA ASP A 232 14.14 -6.93 -11.85
C ASP A 232 12.96 -6.67 -12.79
N ALA A 233 12.06 -5.73 -12.41
CA ALA A 233 10.95 -5.30 -13.24
C ALA A 233 10.70 -3.80 -13.13
N PHE A 234 10.35 -3.19 -14.25
CA PHE A 234 9.97 -1.78 -14.37
C PHE A 234 8.48 -1.66 -14.66
N LEU A 235 7.85 -0.58 -14.18
CA LEU A 235 6.42 -0.39 -14.41
C LEU A 235 6.10 -0.11 -15.89
N PHE A 236 6.92 0.71 -16.55
CA PHE A 236 6.69 1.14 -17.93
C PHE A 236 7.55 0.40 -18.93
N TYR A 237 8.82 0.09 -18.59
CA TYR A 237 9.71 -0.57 -19.52
C TYR A 237 9.52 -2.09 -19.52
N ASN A 238 9.06 -2.62 -20.67
CA ASN A 238 9.00 -4.05 -20.92
C ASN A 238 9.75 -4.38 -22.22
N LYS A 239 10.66 -5.37 -22.19
CA LYS A 239 11.42 -5.78 -23.37
C LYS A 239 10.53 -6.28 -24.50
N LYS A 240 9.38 -6.89 -24.18
CA LYS A 240 8.42 -7.45 -25.16
C LYS A 240 7.47 -6.40 -25.71
N ASP A 241 7.20 -5.34 -24.95
CA ASP A 241 6.36 -4.21 -25.37
C ASP A 241 6.95 -2.91 -24.85
N LYS A 242 7.59 -2.17 -25.74
CA LYS A 242 8.25 -0.90 -25.43
C LYS A 242 7.35 0.33 -25.66
N VAL A 243 6.18 0.15 -26.24
CA VAL A 243 5.28 1.25 -26.61
C VAL A 243 4.88 2.08 -25.39
N PRO A 244 4.44 1.50 -24.25
CA PRO A 244 4.07 2.28 -23.07
C PRO A 244 5.24 3.14 -22.54
N PHE A 245 6.46 2.62 -22.58
CA PHE A 245 7.65 3.35 -22.14
C PHE A 245 7.93 4.59 -23.01
N TYR A 246 7.99 4.42 -24.34
CA TYR A 246 8.24 5.53 -25.27
C TYR A 246 7.08 6.54 -25.28
N TRP A 247 5.83 6.07 -25.19
CA TRP A 247 4.67 6.94 -25.08
C TRP A 247 4.72 7.80 -23.80
N THR A 248 5.12 7.21 -22.68
CA THR A 248 5.27 7.97 -21.43
C THR A 248 6.36 9.03 -21.53
N ILE A 249 7.52 8.71 -22.16
CA ILE A 249 8.56 9.71 -22.42
C ILE A 249 8.01 10.85 -23.27
N TYR A 250 7.37 10.53 -24.38
CA TYR A 250 6.79 11.52 -25.29
C TYR A 250 5.78 12.42 -24.59
N SER A 251 4.86 11.83 -23.82
CA SER A 251 3.85 12.56 -23.05
C SER A 251 4.47 13.48 -22.01
N LYS A 252 5.51 13.01 -21.28
CA LYS A 252 6.22 13.84 -20.28
C LYS A 252 7.02 14.98 -20.91
N ILE A 253 7.56 14.81 -22.11
CA ILE A 253 8.24 15.87 -22.84
C ILE A 253 7.24 16.95 -23.26
N LEU A 254 6.05 16.56 -23.73
CA LEU A 254 5.03 17.52 -24.18
C LEU A 254 4.37 18.28 -23.02
N ASN A 255 4.13 17.63 -21.88
CA ASN A 255 3.36 18.18 -20.76
C ASN A 255 4.23 18.66 -19.59
N GLY A 256 5.55 18.58 -19.71
CA GLY A 256 6.49 18.82 -18.62
C GLY A 256 6.61 17.59 -17.68
N PHE A 257 7.77 17.48 -17.04
CA PHE A 257 8.03 16.44 -16.03
C PHE A 257 7.31 16.72 -14.71
#